data_f897482c6becd8b0f39be2d1c1c217fc
#
_entry.id   f897482c6becd8b0f39be2d1c1c217fc
#
_cell.length_a   1.000
_cell.length_b   1.000
_cell.length_c   1.000
_cell.angle_alpha   90.00
_cell.angle_beta   90.00
_cell.angle_gamma   90.00
#
_symmetry.space_group_name_H-M   'P 1'
#
loop_
_entity.id
_entity.type
_entity.pdbx_description
1 polymer ?
#
loop_
_entity_poly.entity_id
_entity_poly.type
_entity_poly.pdbx_seq_one_letter_code
_entity_poly.pdbx_strand_id
1 'polypeptide(L)'
;MALLKPGDTVLGMSLAHGGHLTHGASVNFSGKIYNAVQYGINTDTGLLDYDEIESLALEHKPKMIIAGFSAYSQELDFARFREIADKVGAYLFVDMAHVAGLVAAGVYPDPVPHAHVVATTTHKTLRGPRGGLILACDDAGLQKKLKTYQQQVVKNASAMAQVFVDRGYDVVSGGTKNHLFLVSLIKQDITGKDADAALGRAHITVNKNAVPNDPRSPFVTSGLRLGTPAITTRGFGESECRDLAGWICDILDNLEDEAVNSRVREQVSALCARFPVYG
;
A
#
# COMPACT_ATOMS: atom_id res chain seq x y z
N MET A 1 -22.96 3.63 6.57
CA MET A 1 -24.30 3.59 7.20
C MET A 1 -25.10 4.90 7.00
N ALA A 2 -24.48 6.08 6.95
CA ALA A 2 -25.25 7.31 6.64
C ALA A 2 -25.81 7.33 5.20
N LEU A 3 -25.13 6.71 4.23
CA LEU A 3 -25.51 6.71 2.82
C LEU A 3 -26.06 5.36 2.34
N LEU A 4 -25.92 4.31 3.12
CA LEU A 4 -26.25 2.94 2.77
C LEU A 4 -27.15 2.29 3.80
N LYS A 5 -28.02 1.38 3.34
CA LYS A 5 -28.83 0.49 4.16
C LYS A 5 -28.21 -0.93 4.16
N PRO A 6 -28.45 -1.74 5.20
CA PRO A 6 -28.13 -3.17 5.15
C PRO A 6 -28.70 -3.83 3.88
N GLY A 7 -27.89 -4.64 3.21
CA GLY A 7 -28.26 -5.29 1.94
C GLY A 7 -27.97 -4.47 0.68
N ASP A 8 -27.65 -3.18 0.78
CA ASP A 8 -27.23 -2.42 -0.40
C ASP A 8 -25.95 -2.99 -0.98
N THR A 9 -25.81 -2.95 -2.31
CA THR A 9 -24.62 -3.41 -3.01
C THR A 9 -23.51 -2.36 -2.92
N VAL A 10 -22.31 -2.81 -2.57
CA VAL A 10 -21.08 -2.04 -2.60
C VAL A 10 -20.05 -2.72 -3.50
N LEU A 11 -19.27 -1.93 -4.25
CA LEU A 11 -18.19 -2.41 -5.11
C LEU A 11 -16.87 -1.88 -4.54
N GLY A 12 -15.99 -2.77 -4.08
CA GLY A 12 -14.73 -2.39 -3.44
C GLY A 12 -13.56 -3.27 -3.85
N MET A 13 -12.33 -2.79 -3.61
CA MET A 13 -11.13 -3.55 -3.95
C MET A 13 -10.98 -4.79 -3.06
N SER A 14 -10.73 -5.94 -3.68
CA SER A 14 -10.49 -7.21 -3.00
C SER A 14 -9.31 -7.13 -2.03
N LEU A 15 -9.49 -7.69 -0.84
CA LEU A 15 -8.44 -7.79 0.17
C LEU A 15 -7.19 -8.52 -0.37
N ALA A 16 -7.40 -9.59 -1.14
CA ALA A 16 -6.31 -10.36 -1.74
C ALA A 16 -5.52 -9.58 -2.81
N HIS A 17 -6.11 -8.54 -3.35
CA HIS A 17 -5.51 -7.69 -4.38
C HIS A 17 -5.06 -6.32 -3.86
N GLY A 18 -4.99 -6.16 -2.55
CA GLY A 18 -4.49 -4.95 -1.89
C GLY A 18 -5.56 -4.03 -1.31
N GLY A 19 -6.84 -4.40 -1.35
CA GLY A 19 -7.91 -3.67 -0.68
C GLY A 19 -7.79 -3.67 0.84
N HIS A 20 -8.67 -2.94 1.51
CA HIS A 20 -8.79 -2.95 2.97
C HIS A 20 -9.94 -3.87 3.42
N LEU A 21 -9.85 -4.40 4.64
CA LEU A 21 -10.92 -5.23 5.23
C LEU A 21 -12.30 -4.57 5.13
N THR A 22 -12.38 -3.25 5.32
CA THR A 22 -13.63 -2.49 5.28
C THR A 22 -14.21 -2.27 3.88
N HIS A 23 -13.50 -2.70 2.83
CA HIS A 23 -13.98 -2.62 1.44
C HIS A 23 -14.86 -3.82 1.03
N GLY A 24 -15.47 -4.50 1.98
CA GLY A 24 -16.41 -5.58 1.71
C GLY A 24 -15.84 -6.99 1.95
N ALA A 25 -14.70 -7.13 2.66
CA ALA A 25 -14.19 -8.45 3.00
C ALA A 25 -15.18 -9.21 3.91
N SER A 26 -15.43 -10.50 3.61
CA SER A 26 -16.45 -11.33 4.27
C SER A 26 -16.28 -11.47 5.79
N VAL A 27 -15.05 -11.33 6.27
CA VAL A 27 -14.73 -11.37 7.71
C VAL A 27 -15.03 -10.05 8.43
N ASN A 28 -15.23 -8.95 7.68
CA ASN A 28 -15.51 -7.62 8.20
C ASN A 28 -17.02 -7.32 8.23
N PHE A 29 -17.43 -6.33 9.04
CA PHE A 29 -18.82 -5.89 9.10
C PHE A 29 -19.35 -5.48 7.71
N SER A 30 -18.53 -4.84 6.89
CA SER A 30 -18.92 -4.37 5.56
C SER A 30 -19.31 -5.52 4.63
N GLY A 31 -18.59 -6.64 4.65
CA GLY A 31 -18.94 -7.84 3.90
C GLY A 31 -20.07 -8.66 4.52
N LYS A 32 -20.45 -8.40 5.79
CA LYS A 32 -21.56 -9.07 6.48
C LYS A 32 -22.88 -8.32 6.35
N ILE A 33 -22.84 -7.00 6.27
CA ILE A 33 -24.03 -6.13 6.27
C ILE A 33 -24.46 -5.76 4.84
N TYR A 34 -23.49 -5.60 3.92
CA TYR A 34 -23.71 -5.19 2.55
C TYR A 34 -23.55 -6.38 1.59
N ASN A 35 -24.19 -6.29 0.44
CA ASN A 35 -23.90 -7.18 -0.69
C ASN A 35 -22.58 -6.69 -1.33
N ALA A 36 -21.45 -7.25 -0.90
CA ALA A 36 -20.14 -6.82 -1.31
C ALA A 36 -19.68 -7.52 -2.60
N VAL A 37 -19.56 -6.76 -3.66
CA VAL A 37 -18.89 -7.14 -4.91
C VAL A 37 -17.47 -6.63 -4.87
N GLN A 38 -16.51 -7.41 -5.36
CA GLN A 38 -15.10 -7.04 -5.30
C GLN A 38 -14.48 -6.96 -6.68
N TYR A 39 -13.75 -5.87 -6.96
CA TYR A 39 -12.85 -5.77 -8.09
C TYR A 39 -11.41 -6.09 -7.66
N GLY A 40 -10.58 -6.44 -8.64
CA GLY A 40 -9.19 -6.79 -8.39
C GLY A 40 -8.24 -6.07 -9.33
N ILE A 41 -6.97 -6.47 -9.27
CA ILE A 41 -5.97 -6.13 -10.27
C ILE A 41 -5.93 -7.22 -11.33
N ASN A 42 -5.60 -6.85 -12.55
CA ASN A 42 -5.23 -7.79 -13.59
C ASN A 42 -3.97 -8.55 -13.14
N THR A 43 -4.03 -9.86 -13.08
CA THR A 43 -2.98 -10.70 -12.50
C THR A 43 -1.73 -10.80 -13.37
N ASP A 44 -1.84 -10.48 -14.65
CA ASP A 44 -0.70 -10.51 -15.58
C ASP A 44 0.10 -9.22 -15.51
N THR A 45 -0.59 -8.08 -15.30
CA THR A 45 0.05 -6.75 -15.28
C THR A 45 0.27 -6.20 -13.88
N GLY A 46 -0.47 -6.70 -12.89
CA GLY A 46 -0.51 -6.14 -11.53
C GLY A 46 -1.23 -4.78 -11.45
N LEU A 47 -1.94 -4.37 -12.49
CA LEU A 47 -2.62 -3.07 -12.56
C LEU A 47 -4.13 -3.22 -12.40
N LEU A 48 -4.79 -2.14 -11.95
CA LEU A 48 -6.25 -2.05 -12.00
C LEU A 48 -6.70 -1.98 -13.47
N ASP A 49 -7.75 -2.76 -13.79
CA ASP A 49 -8.47 -2.67 -15.05
C ASP A 49 -9.78 -1.90 -14.82
N TYR A 50 -9.80 -0.65 -15.26
CA TYR A 50 -10.97 0.21 -15.07
C TYR A 50 -12.16 -0.21 -15.94
N ASP A 51 -11.94 -0.90 -17.04
CA ASP A 51 -13.03 -1.41 -17.89
C ASP A 51 -13.69 -2.64 -17.23
N GLU A 52 -12.91 -3.47 -16.53
CA GLU A 52 -13.45 -4.53 -15.67
C GLU A 52 -14.26 -3.94 -14.51
N ILE A 53 -13.75 -2.90 -13.85
CA ILE A 53 -14.45 -2.20 -12.75
C ILE A 53 -15.78 -1.62 -13.27
N GLU A 54 -15.77 -1.01 -14.45
CA GLU A 54 -16.98 -0.47 -15.08
C GLU A 54 -17.99 -1.59 -15.40
N SER A 55 -17.53 -2.71 -15.94
CA SER A 55 -18.36 -3.87 -16.26
C SER A 55 -19.04 -4.41 -15.00
N LEU A 56 -18.31 -4.58 -13.91
CA LEU A 56 -18.85 -4.99 -12.61
C LEU A 56 -19.87 -3.97 -12.07
N ALA A 57 -19.58 -2.68 -12.22
CA ALA A 57 -20.50 -1.63 -11.78
C ALA A 57 -21.81 -1.65 -12.58
N LEU A 58 -21.74 -1.84 -13.88
CA LEU A 58 -22.93 -1.93 -14.75
C LEU A 58 -23.77 -3.17 -14.47
N GLU A 59 -23.14 -4.32 -14.21
CA GLU A 59 -23.78 -5.58 -13.88
C GLU A 59 -24.48 -5.52 -12.52
N HIS A 60 -23.74 -5.10 -11.49
CA HIS A 60 -24.21 -5.21 -10.10
C HIS A 60 -24.90 -3.95 -9.57
N LYS A 61 -24.82 -2.82 -10.29
CA LYS A 61 -25.43 -1.52 -9.94
C LYS A 61 -25.26 -1.14 -8.48
N PRO A 62 -24.01 -1.05 -7.99
CA PRO A 62 -23.74 -0.74 -6.59
C PRO A 62 -24.32 0.61 -6.21
N LYS A 63 -24.69 0.78 -4.95
CA LYS A 63 -25.03 2.09 -4.36
C LYS A 63 -23.80 2.91 -4.02
N MET A 64 -22.65 2.23 -3.84
CA MET A 64 -21.37 2.87 -3.54
C MET A 64 -20.22 2.09 -4.20
N ILE A 65 -19.31 2.85 -4.82
CA ILE A 65 -18.01 2.35 -5.26
C ILE A 65 -16.98 2.87 -4.25
N ILE A 66 -16.17 1.96 -3.73
CA ILE A 66 -15.11 2.26 -2.76
C ILE A 66 -13.78 2.20 -3.50
N ALA A 67 -13.15 3.35 -3.71
CA ALA A 67 -11.80 3.47 -4.24
C ALA A 67 -10.82 3.68 -3.10
N GLY A 68 -9.69 2.98 -3.14
CA GLY A 68 -8.67 3.03 -2.08
C GLY A 68 -8.02 1.67 -1.87
N PHE A 69 -6.94 1.64 -1.12
CA PHE A 69 -6.15 0.43 -0.94
C PHE A 69 -5.36 0.44 0.38
N SER A 70 -4.90 -0.75 0.77
CA SER A 70 -3.90 -0.95 1.82
C SER A 70 -2.54 -1.36 1.27
N ALA A 71 -2.51 -2.01 0.11
CA ALA A 71 -1.32 -2.67 -0.44
C ALA A 71 -1.32 -2.67 -1.99
N TYR A 72 -1.54 -1.51 -2.60
CA TYR A 72 -1.40 -1.30 -4.04
C TYR A 72 -0.34 -0.23 -4.30
N SER A 73 0.51 -0.43 -5.31
CA SER A 73 1.74 0.36 -5.49
C SER A 73 1.61 1.48 -6.53
N GLN A 74 0.50 1.52 -7.28
CA GLN A 74 0.31 2.50 -8.35
C GLN A 74 -0.65 3.62 -7.94
N GLU A 75 -0.75 4.63 -8.79
CA GLU A 75 -1.73 5.69 -8.65
C GLU A 75 -3.13 5.19 -9.00
N LEU A 76 -4.15 5.77 -8.35
CA LEU A 76 -5.54 5.59 -8.71
C LEU A 76 -6.01 6.76 -9.58
N ASP A 77 -6.73 6.43 -10.66
CA ASP A 77 -7.45 7.42 -11.46
C ASP A 77 -8.83 7.67 -10.84
N PHE A 78 -8.89 8.68 -9.97
CA PHE A 78 -10.13 9.04 -9.30
C PHE A 78 -11.16 9.65 -10.25
N ALA A 79 -10.73 10.29 -11.34
CA ALA A 79 -11.63 10.80 -12.37
C ALA A 79 -12.35 9.64 -13.06
N ARG A 80 -11.63 8.59 -13.42
CA ARG A 80 -12.20 7.38 -14.03
C ARG A 80 -13.14 6.65 -13.06
N PHE A 81 -12.80 6.52 -11.78
CA PHE A 81 -13.72 6.01 -10.77
C PHE A 81 -15.00 6.85 -10.67
N ARG A 82 -14.88 8.18 -10.77
CA ARG A 82 -16.05 9.07 -10.74
C ARG A 82 -16.95 8.86 -11.96
N GLU A 83 -16.39 8.78 -13.16
CA GLU A 83 -17.16 8.48 -14.38
C GLU A 83 -17.93 7.18 -14.27
N ILE A 84 -17.28 6.11 -13.75
CA ILE A 84 -17.93 4.82 -13.52
C ILE A 84 -19.07 4.95 -12.50
N ALA A 85 -18.85 5.65 -11.40
CA ALA A 85 -19.87 5.87 -10.39
C ALA A 85 -21.08 6.64 -10.94
N ASP A 86 -20.85 7.68 -11.73
CA ASP A 86 -21.91 8.48 -12.33
C ASP A 86 -22.76 7.66 -13.33
N LYS A 87 -22.14 6.79 -14.11
CA LYS A 87 -22.85 5.89 -15.06
C LYS A 87 -23.90 5.01 -14.40
N VAL A 88 -23.68 4.59 -13.15
CA VAL A 88 -24.58 3.69 -12.41
C VAL A 88 -25.36 4.39 -11.30
N GLY A 89 -25.16 5.70 -11.11
CA GLY A 89 -25.78 6.48 -10.04
C GLY A 89 -25.30 6.09 -8.64
N ALA A 90 -24.05 5.64 -8.53
CA ALA A 90 -23.42 5.27 -7.27
C ALA A 90 -22.73 6.45 -6.58
N TYR A 91 -22.61 6.39 -5.25
CA TYR A 91 -21.68 7.24 -4.53
C TYR A 91 -20.25 6.76 -4.77
N LEU A 92 -19.32 7.68 -5.07
CA LEU A 92 -17.88 7.41 -5.00
C LEU A 92 -17.40 7.77 -3.59
N PHE A 93 -16.97 6.75 -2.84
CA PHE A 93 -16.30 6.88 -1.57
C PHE A 93 -14.80 6.59 -1.77
N VAL A 94 -13.94 7.50 -1.36
CA VAL A 94 -12.49 7.29 -1.42
C VAL A 94 -11.92 7.13 -0.03
N ASP A 95 -11.30 5.97 0.22
CA ASP A 95 -10.45 5.73 1.38
C ASP A 95 -9.00 6.01 0.99
N MET A 96 -8.54 7.23 1.31
CA MET A 96 -7.15 7.63 1.04
C MET A 96 -6.22 7.43 2.24
N ALA A 97 -6.61 6.60 3.22
CA ALA A 97 -5.88 6.46 4.48
C ALA A 97 -4.38 6.18 4.30
N HIS A 98 -4.00 5.38 3.31
CA HIS A 98 -2.59 5.08 3.05
C HIS A 98 -1.84 6.23 2.38
N VAL A 99 -2.49 7.00 1.54
CA VAL A 99 -1.85 8.03 0.70
C VAL A 99 -2.19 9.47 1.08
N ALA A 100 -2.96 9.68 2.15
CA ALA A 100 -3.42 11.00 2.55
C ALA A 100 -2.32 12.05 2.73
N GLY A 101 -1.17 11.65 3.25
CA GLY A 101 0.00 12.53 3.34
C GLY A 101 0.60 12.89 1.98
N LEU A 102 0.54 11.96 1.02
CA LEU A 102 1.00 12.19 -0.35
C LEU A 102 0.04 13.12 -1.09
N VAL A 103 -1.27 12.91 -0.90
CA VAL A 103 -2.33 13.78 -1.45
C VAL A 103 -2.18 15.19 -0.89
N ALA A 104 -2.09 15.36 0.42
CA ALA A 104 -1.91 16.64 1.08
C ALA A 104 -0.65 17.39 0.62
N ALA A 105 0.38 16.65 0.23
CA ALA A 105 1.62 17.20 -0.30
C ALA A 105 1.59 17.44 -1.82
N GLY A 106 0.52 17.09 -2.51
CA GLY A 106 0.38 17.22 -3.96
C GLY A 106 1.34 16.33 -4.77
N VAL A 107 1.73 15.17 -4.22
CA VAL A 107 2.62 14.18 -4.87
C VAL A 107 1.91 12.86 -5.18
N TYR A 108 0.59 12.83 -5.02
CA TYR A 108 -0.32 11.75 -5.41
C TYR A 108 -1.63 12.38 -5.90
N PRO A 109 -2.38 11.73 -6.81
CA PRO A 109 -3.65 12.25 -7.29
C PRO A 109 -4.61 12.61 -6.17
N ASP A 110 -5.26 13.78 -6.29
CA ASP A 110 -6.21 14.29 -5.29
C ASP A 110 -7.62 13.71 -5.56
N PRO A 111 -8.19 12.94 -4.61
CA PRO A 111 -9.55 12.42 -4.77
C PRO A 111 -10.64 13.46 -4.49
N VAL A 112 -10.33 14.56 -3.79
CA VAL A 112 -11.34 15.51 -3.29
C VAL A 112 -12.22 16.11 -4.39
N PRO A 113 -11.69 16.52 -5.55
CA PRO A 113 -12.52 17.04 -6.65
C PRO A 113 -13.45 15.99 -7.28
N HIS A 114 -13.17 14.70 -7.09
CA HIS A 114 -13.87 13.61 -7.77
C HIS A 114 -14.81 12.84 -6.85
N ALA A 115 -14.48 12.70 -5.58
CA ALA A 115 -15.22 11.86 -4.65
C ALA A 115 -16.45 12.56 -4.07
N HIS A 116 -17.52 11.78 -3.80
CA HIS A 116 -18.66 12.25 -3.00
C HIS A 116 -18.30 12.29 -1.51
N VAL A 117 -17.45 11.36 -1.08
CA VAL A 117 -16.95 11.26 0.30
C VAL A 117 -15.50 10.82 0.28
N VAL A 118 -14.67 11.48 1.05
CA VAL A 118 -13.27 11.09 1.28
C VAL A 118 -13.07 10.82 2.75
N ALA A 119 -12.44 9.70 3.07
CA ALA A 119 -12.04 9.36 4.43
C ALA A 119 -10.55 9.07 4.50
N THR A 120 -9.96 9.33 5.64
CA THR A 120 -8.58 8.96 5.92
C THR A 120 -8.35 8.66 7.39
N THR A 121 -7.22 8.04 7.66
CA THR A 121 -6.64 7.94 9.02
C THR A 121 -5.49 8.92 9.15
N THR A 122 -5.22 9.37 10.37
CA THR A 122 -4.16 10.35 10.65
C THR A 122 -2.79 9.74 10.95
N HIS A 123 -2.73 8.44 11.23
CA HIS A 123 -1.53 7.76 11.77
C HIS A 123 -0.71 6.98 10.75
N LYS A 124 -1.00 7.12 9.45
CA LYS A 124 -0.23 6.51 8.35
C LYS A 124 0.70 7.57 7.73
N THR A 125 0.56 7.85 6.44
CA THR A 125 1.41 8.84 5.76
C THR A 125 1.22 10.28 6.25
N LEU A 126 0.09 10.61 6.89
CA LEU A 126 -0.07 11.90 7.59
C LEU A 126 0.80 12.02 8.85
N ARG A 127 1.31 10.88 9.40
CA ARG A 127 2.24 10.86 10.51
C ARG A 127 1.72 11.52 11.80
N GLY A 128 0.41 11.46 12.02
CA GLY A 128 -0.26 11.98 13.20
C GLY A 128 -0.60 10.90 14.25
N PRO A 129 -1.24 11.28 15.34
CA PRO A 129 -1.80 10.35 16.32
C PRO A 129 -2.91 9.50 15.68
N ARG A 130 -3.29 8.39 16.32
CA ARG A 130 -4.39 7.56 15.85
C ARG A 130 -5.71 8.34 15.84
N GLY A 131 -6.34 8.36 14.68
CA GLY A 131 -7.62 9.02 14.46
C GLY A 131 -8.11 8.82 13.04
N GLY A 132 -9.35 9.20 12.79
CA GLY A 132 -9.96 9.30 11.47
C GLY A 132 -10.30 10.75 11.18
N LEU A 133 -10.23 11.14 9.91
CA LEU A 133 -10.44 12.49 9.45
C LEU A 133 -11.23 12.48 8.15
N ILE A 134 -12.15 13.43 8.04
CA ILE A 134 -12.76 13.84 6.78
C ILE A 134 -12.22 15.22 6.48
N LEU A 135 -11.57 15.39 5.32
CA LEU A 135 -10.77 16.58 5.02
C LEU A 135 -11.58 17.73 4.45
N ALA A 136 -11.16 18.93 4.83
CA ALA A 136 -11.43 20.17 4.12
C ALA A 136 -10.32 21.20 4.40
N CYS A 137 -9.80 21.86 3.35
CA CYS A 137 -9.03 23.14 3.28
C CYS A 137 -7.55 23.28 3.68
N ASP A 138 -6.96 24.28 3.13
CA ASP A 138 -5.65 24.72 2.67
C ASP A 138 -4.84 25.61 3.64
N ASP A 139 -3.55 25.27 3.94
CA ASP A 139 -2.55 26.16 4.54
C ASP A 139 -1.19 25.99 3.84
N ALA A 140 -0.70 27.06 3.20
CA ALA A 140 0.47 27.04 2.30
C ALA A 140 1.83 26.76 2.98
N GLY A 141 2.02 27.10 4.26
CA GLY A 141 3.29 26.92 4.98
C GLY A 141 3.51 25.49 5.44
N LEU A 142 2.45 24.83 5.91
CA LEU A 142 2.46 23.42 6.32
C LEU A 142 2.59 22.50 5.10
N GLN A 143 1.93 22.84 4.01
CA GLN A 143 2.01 22.11 2.74
C GLN A 143 3.43 21.98 2.21
N LYS A 144 4.24 23.04 2.30
CA LYS A 144 5.63 23.00 1.81
C LYS A 144 6.49 21.99 2.57
N LYS A 145 6.36 21.91 3.89
CA LYS A 145 7.09 20.93 4.72
C LYS A 145 6.63 19.51 4.46
N LEU A 146 5.30 19.30 4.41
CA LEU A 146 4.70 18.01 4.09
C LEU A 146 5.09 17.53 2.69
N LYS A 147 5.07 18.42 1.69
CA LYS A 147 5.45 18.11 0.32
C LYS A 147 6.87 17.59 0.23
N THR A 148 7.84 18.28 0.84
CA THR A 148 9.25 17.86 0.84
C THR A 148 9.44 16.49 1.47
N TYR A 149 8.83 16.25 2.64
CA TYR A 149 8.88 14.96 3.32
C TYR A 149 8.25 13.85 2.47
N GLN A 150 7.06 14.08 1.94
CA GLN A 150 6.33 13.05 1.17
C GLN A 150 7.00 12.77 -0.19
N GLN A 151 7.60 13.76 -0.81
CA GLN A 151 8.42 13.54 -2.01
C GLN A 151 9.60 12.62 -1.71
N GLN A 152 10.27 12.78 -0.55
CA GLN A 152 11.36 11.90 -0.16
C GLN A 152 10.85 10.48 0.13
N VAL A 153 9.67 10.33 0.75
CA VAL A 153 9.03 9.02 0.97
C VAL A 153 8.88 8.26 -0.35
N VAL A 154 8.35 8.92 -1.38
CA VAL A 154 8.14 8.30 -2.70
C VAL A 154 9.46 7.96 -3.39
N LYS A 155 10.45 8.88 -3.35
CA LYS A 155 11.79 8.63 -3.92
C LYS A 155 12.46 7.43 -3.26
N ASN A 156 12.39 7.34 -1.96
CA ASN A 156 12.94 6.23 -1.19
C ASN A 156 12.27 4.90 -1.56
N ALA A 157 10.94 4.87 -1.69
CA ALA A 157 10.21 3.66 -2.09
C ALA A 157 10.59 3.22 -3.51
N SER A 158 10.67 4.16 -4.45
CA SER A 158 11.10 3.89 -5.82
C SER A 158 12.55 3.36 -5.88
N ALA A 159 13.47 3.97 -5.11
CA ALA A 159 14.86 3.54 -5.06
C ALA A 159 15.01 2.13 -4.49
N MET A 160 14.25 1.80 -3.44
CA MET A 160 14.23 0.43 -2.89
C MET A 160 13.65 -0.57 -3.87
N ALA A 161 12.49 -0.28 -4.46
CA ALA A 161 11.81 -1.16 -5.41
C ALA A 161 12.71 -1.47 -6.61
N GLN A 162 13.47 -0.49 -7.12
CA GLN A 162 14.41 -0.68 -8.22
C GLN A 162 15.50 -1.69 -7.89
N VAL A 163 16.06 -1.68 -6.66
CA VAL A 163 17.06 -2.67 -6.23
C VAL A 163 16.48 -4.09 -6.29
N PHE A 164 15.24 -4.29 -5.85
CA PHE A 164 14.59 -5.61 -5.96
C PHE A 164 14.42 -6.04 -7.42
N VAL A 165 14.00 -5.14 -8.30
CA VAL A 165 13.90 -5.42 -9.74
C VAL A 165 15.26 -5.79 -10.33
N ASP A 166 16.31 -5.01 -10.02
CA ASP A 166 17.68 -5.24 -10.51
C ASP A 166 18.27 -6.57 -10.01
N ARG A 167 17.83 -7.03 -8.82
CA ARG A 167 18.18 -8.33 -8.22
C ARG A 167 17.31 -9.48 -8.73
N GLY A 168 16.38 -9.22 -9.67
CA GLY A 168 15.52 -10.23 -10.29
C GLY A 168 14.30 -10.66 -9.47
N TYR A 169 13.96 -9.91 -8.41
CA TYR A 169 12.72 -10.13 -7.67
C TYR A 169 11.51 -9.60 -8.45
N ASP A 170 10.39 -10.28 -8.29
CA ASP A 170 9.12 -9.85 -8.86
C ASP A 170 8.48 -8.78 -7.95
N VAL A 171 8.62 -7.52 -8.34
CA VAL A 171 7.93 -6.40 -7.71
C VAL A 171 6.57 -6.26 -8.39
N VAL A 172 5.49 -6.47 -7.64
CA VAL A 172 4.12 -6.37 -8.17
C VAL A 172 3.91 -5.01 -8.82
N SER A 173 3.38 -5.00 -10.04
CA SER A 173 3.24 -3.81 -10.91
C SER A 173 4.57 -3.22 -11.42
N GLY A 174 5.68 -3.94 -11.33
CA GLY A 174 6.97 -3.54 -11.87
C GLY A 174 7.67 -2.38 -11.15
N GLY A 175 7.16 -1.94 -9.99
CA GLY A 175 7.72 -0.82 -9.23
C GLY A 175 6.69 -0.11 -8.37
N THR A 176 6.95 1.16 -8.00
CA THR A 176 6.01 1.95 -7.18
C THR A 176 6.02 3.44 -7.54
N LYS A 177 4.85 4.07 -7.38
CA LYS A 177 4.65 5.53 -7.45
C LYS A 177 4.13 6.11 -6.13
N ASN A 178 4.20 5.34 -5.04
CA ASN A 178 3.76 5.78 -3.72
C ASN A 178 4.76 5.37 -2.62
N HIS A 179 4.33 5.22 -1.40
CA HIS A 179 5.16 5.01 -0.20
C HIS A 179 5.50 3.55 0.09
N LEU A 180 4.99 2.60 -0.68
CA LEU A 180 5.18 1.16 -0.47
C LEU A 180 5.27 0.40 -1.79
N PHE A 181 5.73 -0.84 -1.72
CA PHE A 181 5.66 -1.81 -2.81
C PHE A 181 5.51 -3.23 -2.26
N LEU A 182 5.04 -4.14 -3.12
CA LEU A 182 4.93 -5.55 -2.83
C LEU A 182 6.00 -6.32 -3.60
N VAL A 183 6.65 -7.25 -2.92
CA VAL A 183 7.58 -8.19 -3.52
C VAL A 183 6.94 -9.57 -3.47
N SER A 184 6.79 -10.22 -4.62
CA SER A 184 6.39 -11.62 -4.72
C SER A 184 7.61 -12.51 -4.52
N LEU A 185 7.48 -13.49 -3.63
CA LEU A 185 8.51 -14.50 -3.33
C LEU A 185 8.11 -15.88 -3.88
N ILE A 186 7.09 -15.94 -4.75
CA ILE A 186 6.61 -17.21 -5.33
C ILE A 186 7.71 -17.89 -6.12
N LYS A 187 8.45 -17.14 -6.96
CA LYS A 187 9.54 -17.68 -7.79
C LYS A 187 10.70 -18.25 -7.00
N GLN A 188 10.97 -17.68 -5.82
CA GLN A 188 12.02 -18.12 -4.91
C GLN A 188 11.57 -19.27 -3.99
N ASP A 189 10.29 -19.62 -4.04
CA ASP A 189 9.64 -20.58 -3.14
C ASP A 189 9.78 -20.25 -1.64
N ILE A 190 9.93 -18.96 -1.32
CA ILE A 190 10.02 -18.42 0.05
C ILE A 190 8.63 -18.05 0.54
N THR A 191 8.31 -18.38 1.80
CA THR A 191 7.07 -17.90 2.42
C THR A 191 7.25 -16.48 2.98
N GLY A 192 6.19 -15.69 2.95
CA GLY A 192 6.20 -14.38 3.61
C GLY A 192 6.48 -14.49 5.12
N LYS A 193 6.05 -15.59 5.75
CA LYS A 193 6.31 -15.89 7.16
C LYS A 193 7.79 -16.11 7.46
N ASP A 194 8.49 -16.91 6.64
CA ASP A 194 9.91 -17.22 6.86
C ASP A 194 10.78 -16.00 6.54
N ALA A 195 10.42 -15.25 5.48
CA ALA A 195 11.07 -13.99 5.14
C ALA A 195 10.93 -12.94 6.27
N ASP A 196 9.73 -12.76 6.81
CA ASP A 196 9.49 -11.86 7.96
C ASP A 196 10.32 -12.25 9.19
N ALA A 197 10.37 -13.55 9.49
CA ALA A 197 11.16 -14.07 10.60
C ALA A 197 12.69 -13.86 10.40
N ALA A 198 13.20 -14.13 9.19
CA ALA A 198 14.63 -13.95 8.87
C ALA A 198 15.03 -12.46 8.93
N LEU A 199 14.23 -11.58 8.35
CA LEU A 199 14.47 -10.13 8.37
C LEU A 199 14.34 -9.56 9.80
N GLY A 200 13.42 -10.08 10.59
CA GLY A 200 13.27 -9.71 12.00
C GLY A 200 14.53 -9.99 12.83
N ARG A 201 15.25 -11.10 12.58
CA ARG A 201 16.54 -11.40 13.23
C ARG A 201 17.62 -10.36 12.89
N ALA A 202 17.53 -9.74 11.73
CA ALA A 202 18.44 -8.65 11.32
C ALA A 202 17.91 -7.26 11.69
N HIS A 203 16.94 -7.14 12.58
CA HIS A 203 16.30 -5.89 13.02
C HIS A 203 15.59 -5.11 11.89
N ILE A 204 15.15 -5.81 10.85
CA ILE A 204 14.38 -5.25 9.75
C ILE A 204 12.92 -5.69 9.89
N THR A 205 12.03 -4.72 10.12
CA THR A 205 10.59 -4.98 10.24
C THR A 205 9.90 -4.80 8.90
N VAL A 206 9.21 -5.83 8.46
CA VAL A 206 8.39 -5.84 7.24
C VAL A 206 6.98 -6.34 7.55
N ASN A 207 6.10 -6.34 6.55
CA ASN A 207 4.82 -7.01 6.67
C ASN A 207 4.77 -8.17 5.66
N LYS A 208 4.55 -9.39 6.14
CA LYS A 208 4.13 -10.48 5.26
C LYS A 208 2.80 -10.14 4.62
N ASN A 209 2.65 -10.38 3.33
CA ASN A 209 1.48 -9.95 2.56
C ASN A 209 1.16 -10.98 1.47
N ALA A 210 -0.14 -11.22 1.25
CA ALA A 210 -0.54 -11.96 0.07
C ALA A 210 -0.20 -11.17 -1.19
N VAL A 211 0.13 -11.88 -2.25
CA VAL A 211 0.39 -11.33 -3.60
C VAL A 211 -0.65 -11.90 -4.58
N PRO A 212 -0.81 -11.29 -5.77
CA PRO A 212 -1.69 -11.85 -6.80
C PRO A 212 -1.39 -13.30 -7.09
N ASN A 213 -2.44 -14.12 -7.19
CA ASN A 213 -2.36 -15.58 -7.38
C ASN A 213 -1.55 -16.31 -6.30
N ASP A 214 -1.55 -15.80 -5.08
CA ASP A 214 -0.81 -16.40 -3.97
C ASP A 214 -1.27 -17.85 -3.73
N PRO A 215 -0.38 -18.85 -3.87
CA PRO A 215 -0.74 -20.26 -3.67
C PRO A 215 -0.86 -20.63 -2.18
N ARG A 216 -0.46 -19.74 -1.26
CA ARG A 216 -0.41 -19.99 0.18
C ARG A 216 -1.57 -19.35 0.91
N SER A 217 -1.86 -19.84 2.11
CA SER A 217 -2.91 -19.29 2.96
C SER A 217 -2.58 -17.85 3.42
N PRO A 218 -3.58 -17.04 3.76
CA PRO A 218 -3.37 -15.66 4.26
C PRO A 218 -2.53 -15.56 5.53
N PHE A 219 -2.35 -16.65 6.28
CA PHE A 219 -1.52 -16.69 7.49
C PHE A 219 -0.03 -16.93 7.19
N VAL A 220 0.27 -17.50 6.01
CA VAL A 220 1.64 -17.84 5.55
C VAL A 220 2.11 -16.80 4.54
N THR A 221 1.33 -16.58 3.48
CA THR A 221 1.56 -15.68 2.34
C THR A 221 2.82 -16.01 1.51
N SER A 222 2.93 -15.40 0.33
CA SER A 222 4.09 -15.56 -0.55
C SER A 222 4.72 -14.22 -0.93
N GLY A 223 4.53 -13.20 -0.12
CA GLY A 223 5.10 -11.89 -0.39
C GLY A 223 5.38 -11.05 0.83
N LEU A 224 6.06 -9.95 0.57
CA LEU A 224 6.38 -8.91 1.53
C LEU A 224 5.84 -7.57 1.05
N ARG A 225 5.31 -6.78 1.99
CA ARG A 225 5.03 -5.36 1.81
C ARG A 225 6.10 -4.54 2.50
N LEU A 226 6.79 -3.71 1.73
CA LEU A 226 7.79 -2.78 2.23
C LEU A 226 7.29 -1.34 2.06
N GLY A 227 7.54 -0.50 3.07
CA GLY A 227 7.13 0.90 3.05
C GLY A 227 8.19 1.80 3.67
N THR A 228 8.29 3.03 3.18
CA THR A 228 9.39 3.94 3.48
C THR A 228 9.09 5.10 4.44
N PRO A 229 7.84 5.37 4.92
CA PRO A 229 7.61 6.52 5.80
C PRO A 229 8.44 6.48 7.09
N ALA A 230 8.58 5.32 7.73
CA ALA A 230 9.33 5.19 8.98
C ALA A 230 10.82 5.52 8.80
N ILE A 231 11.46 4.95 7.79
CA ILE A 231 12.88 5.18 7.50
C ILE A 231 13.13 6.59 6.98
N THR A 232 12.22 7.17 6.19
CA THR A 232 12.30 8.58 5.78
C THR A 232 12.18 9.52 6.99
N THR A 233 11.33 9.18 7.96
CA THR A 233 11.23 9.93 9.23
C THR A 233 12.53 9.90 10.01
N ARG A 234 13.29 8.80 9.96
CA ARG A 234 14.64 8.72 10.54
C ARG A 234 15.66 9.59 9.83
N GLY A 235 15.41 10.03 8.62
CA GLY A 235 16.30 10.82 7.79
C GLY A 235 17.00 10.03 6.68
N PHE A 236 16.58 8.81 6.39
CA PHE A 236 17.12 8.04 5.26
C PHE A 236 16.81 8.73 3.94
N GLY A 237 17.84 8.85 3.10
CA GLY A 237 17.71 9.21 1.70
C GLY A 237 17.71 7.98 0.80
N GLU A 238 17.78 8.23 -0.51
CA GLU A 238 17.75 7.16 -1.52
C GLU A 238 18.97 6.22 -1.43
N SER A 239 20.15 6.74 -0.99
CA SER A 239 21.36 5.92 -0.83
C SER A 239 21.17 4.86 0.26
N GLU A 240 20.79 5.30 1.46
CA GLU A 240 20.52 4.42 2.59
C GLU A 240 19.41 3.41 2.29
N CYS A 241 18.41 3.82 1.50
CA CYS A 241 17.33 2.97 1.07
C CYS A 241 17.79 1.89 0.08
N ARG A 242 18.71 2.22 -0.83
CA ARG A 242 19.33 1.21 -1.72
C ARG A 242 20.17 0.20 -0.95
N ASP A 243 20.98 0.67 0.00
CA ASP A 243 21.78 -0.21 0.85
C ASP A 243 20.87 -1.18 1.63
N LEU A 244 19.84 -0.65 2.28
CA LEU A 244 18.86 -1.46 3.03
C LEU A 244 18.16 -2.48 2.13
N ALA A 245 17.74 -2.09 0.92
CA ALA A 245 17.11 -3.00 -0.03
C ALA A 245 18.07 -4.11 -0.47
N GLY A 246 19.34 -3.78 -0.71
CA GLY A 246 20.38 -4.75 -1.02
C GLY A 246 20.57 -5.79 0.10
N TRP A 247 20.62 -5.33 1.35
CA TRP A 247 20.74 -6.20 2.52
C TRP A 247 19.49 -7.08 2.73
N ILE A 248 18.30 -6.56 2.43
CA ILE A 248 17.09 -7.38 2.45
C ILE A 248 17.20 -8.50 1.40
N CYS A 249 17.62 -8.18 0.18
CA CYS A 249 17.83 -9.19 -0.85
C CYS A 249 18.89 -10.22 -0.43
N ASP A 250 20.00 -9.80 0.19
CA ASP A 250 21.04 -10.71 0.67
C ASP A 250 20.49 -11.74 1.66
N ILE A 251 19.61 -11.33 2.58
CA ILE A 251 18.94 -12.25 3.52
C ILE A 251 17.97 -13.18 2.77
N LEU A 252 17.19 -12.66 1.82
CA LEU A 252 16.23 -13.46 1.07
C LEU A 252 16.92 -14.49 0.16
N ASP A 253 18.08 -14.15 -0.39
CA ASP A 253 18.88 -15.07 -1.20
C ASP A 253 19.56 -16.17 -0.35
N ASN A 254 19.70 -15.94 0.99
CA ASN A 254 20.43 -16.80 1.93
C ASN A 254 19.64 -16.95 3.26
N LEU A 255 18.40 -17.38 3.18
CA LEU A 255 17.41 -17.27 4.24
C LEU A 255 17.81 -17.90 5.59
N GLU A 256 18.56 -19.02 5.53
CA GLU A 256 19.02 -19.80 6.69
C GLU A 256 20.49 -19.53 7.06
N ASP A 257 21.19 -18.67 6.32
CA ASP A 257 22.60 -18.37 6.58
C ASP A 257 22.73 -17.33 7.72
N GLU A 258 23.06 -17.83 8.90
CA GLU A 258 23.24 -16.99 10.09
C GLU A 258 24.44 -16.03 9.98
N ALA A 259 25.44 -16.31 9.15
CA ALA A 259 26.56 -15.39 8.94
C ALA A 259 26.12 -14.16 8.13
N VAL A 260 25.31 -14.38 7.08
CA VAL A 260 24.67 -13.30 6.31
C VAL A 260 23.75 -12.49 7.21
N ASN A 261 22.90 -13.15 8.00
CA ASN A 261 21.97 -12.47 8.89
C ASN A 261 22.69 -11.61 9.94
N SER A 262 23.75 -12.14 10.56
CA SER A 262 24.56 -11.39 11.54
C SER A 262 25.27 -10.20 10.92
N ARG A 263 25.88 -10.35 9.74
CA ARG A 263 26.49 -9.25 9.00
C ARG A 263 25.46 -8.14 8.70
N VAL A 264 24.30 -8.50 8.17
CA VAL A 264 23.26 -7.52 7.86
C VAL A 264 22.75 -6.83 9.11
N ARG A 265 22.56 -7.56 10.21
CA ARG A 265 22.17 -6.98 11.50
C ARG A 265 23.15 -5.91 11.99
N GLU A 266 24.45 -6.15 11.85
CA GLU A 266 25.49 -5.17 12.19
C GLU A 266 25.42 -3.94 11.29
N GLN A 267 25.25 -4.13 9.97
CA GLN A 267 25.11 -3.04 8.99
C GLN A 267 23.87 -2.19 9.28
N VAL A 268 22.72 -2.82 9.54
CA VAL A 268 21.46 -2.13 9.90
C VAL A 268 21.63 -1.35 11.21
N SER A 269 22.27 -1.95 12.21
CA SER A 269 22.53 -1.28 13.50
C SER A 269 23.43 -0.07 13.33
N ALA A 270 24.52 -0.21 12.56
CA ALA A 270 25.44 0.89 12.25
C ALA A 270 24.75 2.01 11.46
N LEU A 271 23.92 1.66 10.48
CA LEU A 271 23.13 2.63 9.72
C LEU A 271 22.14 3.36 10.65
N CYS A 272 21.39 2.64 11.47
CA CYS A 272 20.44 3.21 12.41
C CYS A 272 21.09 4.14 13.45
N ALA A 273 22.33 3.88 13.86
CA ALA A 273 23.09 4.74 14.77
C ALA A 273 23.42 6.11 14.16
N ARG A 274 23.60 6.19 12.83
CA ARG A 274 23.80 7.46 12.11
C ARG A 274 22.51 8.30 12.04
N PHE A 275 21.35 7.68 12.20
CA PHE A 275 20.02 8.29 12.08
C PHE A 275 19.16 7.95 13.32
N PRO A 276 19.49 8.52 14.50
CA PRO A 276 18.72 8.24 15.70
C PRO A 276 17.29 8.79 15.60
N VAL A 277 16.32 8.05 16.17
CA VAL A 277 14.90 8.50 16.17
C VAL A 277 14.67 9.61 17.18
N TYR A 278 15.40 9.56 18.29
CA TYR A 278 15.38 10.55 19.35
C TYR A 278 16.82 11.06 19.52
N GLY A 279 17.04 12.28 19.13
CA GLY A 279 18.30 12.98 19.27
C GLY A 279 18.26 13.96 20.42
#